data_a64dbee81979a3f4f22878b936ed15ad
#
_entry.id   a64dbee81979a3f4f22878b936ed15ad
#
_cell.length_a   1.000
_cell.length_b   1.000
_cell.length_c   1.000
_cell.angle_alpha   90.00
_cell.angle_beta   90.00
_cell.angle_gamma   90.00
#
_symmetry.space_group_name_H-M   'P 1'
#
loop_
_entity.id
_entity.type
_entity.pdbx_description
1 polymer ?
#
loop_
_entity_poly.entity_id
_entity_poly.type
_entity_poly.pdbx_seq_one_letter_code
_entity_poly.pdbx_strand_id
1 'polypeptide(L)'
;MAKIFTVANQKGGVGKTTTSINLAASLVSYKKRVLLVDMDPQGNATMGSGVDKLSLKISVLDVLAGEVDISDGIQTSQAGGYDLLPSNGDLTAAEVELLELKNKESRLRHALIHVKDDYDFIIIDCPPSLSMLTINSLVSCDGVIVPMQCEYFALEGLSDLIGTISKISQRFNPKLKLEGIVRTMFDPRNTLSNEVTAQLTKHFGRIMYQIAIPRNVRLAEAPSHGLPGLAYDKKSKGALAYLGLAGEILRRERDLIN
;
A
#
# COMPACT_ATOMS: atom_id res chain seq x y z
N MET A 1 19.26 1.39 -0.16
CA MET A 1 18.08 2.18 0.29
C MET A 1 16.83 1.56 -0.25
N ALA A 2 15.85 1.33 0.61
CA ALA A 2 14.55 0.81 0.20
C ALA A 2 13.84 1.75 -0.78
N LYS A 3 13.07 1.16 -1.69
CA LYS A 3 12.05 1.86 -2.46
C LYS A 3 10.75 1.86 -1.67
N ILE A 4 10.18 3.03 -1.41
CA ILE A 4 9.01 3.18 -0.55
C ILE A 4 7.79 3.51 -1.40
N PHE A 5 6.77 2.64 -1.36
CA PHE A 5 5.51 2.84 -2.04
C PHE A 5 4.34 2.95 -1.07
N THR A 6 3.51 3.95 -1.27
CA THR A 6 2.23 4.07 -0.59
C THR A 6 1.11 3.54 -1.49
N VAL A 7 0.28 2.65 -0.97
CA VAL A 7 -0.91 2.14 -1.66
C VAL A 7 -2.11 2.96 -1.20
N ALA A 8 -2.57 3.89 -2.04
CA ALA A 8 -3.60 4.84 -1.67
C ALA A 8 -4.71 4.97 -2.71
N ASN A 9 -5.93 5.16 -2.23
CA ASN A 9 -7.10 5.61 -3.00
C ASN A 9 -8.15 6.08 -2.00
N GLN A 10 -8.81 7.20 -2.28
CA GLN A 10 -9.85 7.77 -1.41
C GLN A 10 -11.14 6.93 -1.43
N LYS A 11 -11.36 6.12 -2.46
CA LYS A 11 -12.50 5.21 -2.53
C LYS A 11 -12.25 3.97 -1.66
N GLY A 12 -13.22 3.65 -0.80
CA GLY A 12 -13.24 2.40 -0.04
C GLY A 12 -13.47 1.18 -0.94
N GLY A 13 -12.99 0.00 -0.52
CA GLY A 13 -13.30 -1.26 -1.19
C GLY A 13 -12.58 -1.51 -2.53
N VAL A 14 -11.67 -0.65 -2.98
CA VAL A 14 -10.94 -0.81 -4.25
C VAL A 14 -9.78 -1.81 -4.17
N GLY A 15 -9.53 -2.41 -3.02
CA GLY A 15 -8.47 -3.41 -2.83
C GLY A 15 -7.11 -2.83 -2.43
N LYS A 16 -7.05 -1.70 -1.70
CA LYS A 16 -5.80 -1.15 -1.16
C LYS A 16 -5.06 -2.17 -0.31
N THR A 17 -5.64 -2.58 0.79
CA THR A 17 -5.07 -3.56 1.74
C THR A 17 -4.76 -4.89 1.06
N THR A 18 -5.66 -5.38 0.20
CA THR A 18 -5.41 -6.59 -0.60
C THR A 18 -4.16 -6.43 -1.47
N THR A 19 -3.99 -5.25 -2.08
CA THR A 19 -2.81 -4.95 -2.91
C THR A 19 -1.55 -4.87 -2.05
N SER A 20 -1.59 -4.18 -0.91
CA SER A 20 -0.46 -4.02 0.00
C SER A 20 0.08 -5.36 0.48
N ILE A 21 -0.79 -6.23 1.02
CA ILE A 21 -0.44 -7.57 1.50
C ILE A 21 0.11 -8.45 0.38
N ASN A 22 -0.60 -8.53 -0.74
CA ASN A 22 -0.24 -9.45 -1.82
C ASN A 22 0.97 -8.98 -2.63
N LEU A 23 1.18 -7.66 -2.76
CA LEU A 23 2.38 -7.11 -3.35
C LEU A 23 3.60 -7.39 -2.46
N ALA A 24 3.49 -7.20 -1.14
CA ALA A 24 4.56 -7.51 -0.19
C ALA A 24 4.98 -8.99 -0.31
N ALA A 25 4.03 -9.92 -0.20
CA ALA A 25 4.29 -11.35 -0.34
C ALA A 25 4.87 -11.74 -1.73
N SER A 26 4.40 -11.07 -2.79
CA SER A 26 4.90 -11.30 -4.14
C SER A 26 6.34 -10.81 -4.32
N LEU A 27 6.72 -9.67 -3.74
CA LEU A 27 8.09 -9.17 -3.76
C LEU A 27 9.04 -10.11 -2.98
N VAL A 28 8.59 -10.65 -1.85
CA VAL A 28 9.35 -11.69 -1.11
C VAL A 28 9.61 -12.92 -1.98
N SER A 29 8.63 -13.35 -2.79
CA SER A 29 8.81 -14.47 -3.74
C SER A 29 9.90 -14.19 -4.78
N TYR A 30 10.21 -12.91 -5.05
CA TYR A 30 11.36 -12.46 -5.85
C TYR A 30 12.62 -12.21 -5.00
N LYS A 31 12.68 -12.76 -3.79
CA LYS A 31 13.83 -12.67 -2.85
C LYS A 31 14.14 -11.22 -2.44
N LYS A 32 13.11 -10.38 -2.32
CA LYS A 32 13.23 -9.02 -1.78
C LYS A 32 12.92 -9.01 -0.29
N ARG A 33 13.68 -8.23 0.46
CA ARG A 33 13.37 -7.91 1.86
C ARG A 33 12.30 -6.81 1.86
N VAL A 34 11.18 -7.06 2.51
CA VAL A 34 10.00 -6.18 2.44
C VAL A 34 9.50 -5.86 3.83
N LEU A 35 9.23 -4.58 4.10
CA LEU A 35 8.45 -4.12 5.24
C LEU A 35 7.08 -3.66 4.74
N LEU A 36 6.03 -4.18 5.35
CA LEU A 36 4.66 -3.66 5.21
C LEU A 36 4.36 -2.78 6.43
N VAL A 37 3.89 -1.55 6.21
CA VAL A 37 3.44 -0.63 7.25
C VAL A 37 1.93 -0.48 7.14
N ASP A 38 1.19 -0.84 8.17
CA ASP A 38 -0.26 -0.66 8.24
C ASP A 38 -0.57 0.72 8.86
N MET A 39 -1.10 1.63 8.05
CA MET A 39 -1.50 2.99 8.48
C MET A 39 -3.02 3.14 8.58
N ASP A 40 -3.78 2.03 8.47
CA ASP A 40 -5.23 2.05 8.62
C ASP A 40 -5.61 1.66 10.07
N PRO A 41 -6.36 2.50 10.81
CA PRO A 41 -6.87 2.18 12.15
C PRO A 41 -7.70 0.88 12.20
N GLN A 42 -8.24 0.44 11.06
CA GLN A 42 -8.94 -0.83 10.99
C GLN A 42 -8.02 -2.03 11.17
N GLY A 43 -6.69 -1.89 10.99
CA GLY A 43 -5.73 -2.97 11.16
C GLY A 43 -5.97 -4.16 10.22
N ASN A 44 -6.48 -3.90 9.01
CA ASN A 44 -6.82 -4.96 8.07
C ASN A 44 -5.57 -5.58 7.41
N ALA A 45 -4.52 -4.79 7.17
CA ALA A 45 -3.25 -5.31 6.69
C ALA A 45 -2.58 -6.17 7.79
N THR A 46 -2.70 -5.76 9.03
CA THR A 46 -2.23 -6.48 10.22
C THR A 46 -2.87 -7.86 10.33
N MET A 47 -4.20 -7.91 10.38
CA MET A 47 -4.94 -9.18 10.46
C MET A 47 -4.70 -10.08 9.23
N GLY A 48 -4.72 -9.50 8.04
CA GLY A 48 -4.49 -10.23 6.79
C GLY A 48 -3.05 -10.72 6.61
N SER A 49 -2.12 -10.26 7.45
CA SER A 49 -0.72 -10.72 7.54
C SER A 49 -0.51 -11.78 8.63
N GLY A 50 -1.56 -12.19 9.34
CA GLY A 50 -1.53 -13.21 10.38
C GLY A 50 -1.11 -12.71 11.76
N VAL A 51 -1.15 -11.40 11.99
CA VAL A 51 -0.88 -10.77 13.28
C VAL A 51 -2.20 -10.35 13.93
N ASP A 52 -2.43 -10.76 15.18
CA ASP A 52 -3.63 -10.39 15.92
C ASP A 52 -3.52 -8.96 16.46
N LYS A 53 -4.28 -8.06 15.85
CA LYS A 53 -4.32 -6.64 16.21
C LYS A 53 -4.84 -6.36 17.63
N LEU A 54 -5.57 -7.30 18.24
CA LEU A 54 -6.12 -7.14 19.60
C LEU A 54 -5.08 -7.45 20.69
N SER A 55 -3.99 -8.13 20.33
CA SER A 55 -2.93 -8.54 21.26
C SER A 55 -1.62 -7.75 21.06
N LEU A 56 -1.64 -6.67 20.28
CA LEU A 56 -0.46 -5.85 20.04
C LEU A 56 0.03 -5.17 21.32
N LYS A 57 1.33 -5.25 21.57
CA LYS A 57 2.01 -4.49 22.63
C LYS A 57 2.53 -3.15 22.11
N ILE A 58 2.95 -3.12 20.87
CA ILE A 58 3.46 -1.96 20.15
C ILE A 58 2.77 -1.92 18.78
N SER A 59 2.34 -0.75 18.38
CA SER A 59 1.70 -0.50 17.10
C SER A 59 2.37 0.68 16.37
N VAL A 60 1.95 0.97 15.17
CA VAL A 60 2.40 2.15 14.42
C VAL A 60 2.09 3.46 15.17
N LEU A 61 1.07 3.50 16.04
CA LEU A 61 0.76 4.67 16.87
C LEU A 61 1.93 5.05 17.75
N ASP A 62 2.48 4.09 18.52
CA ASP A 62 3.57 4.32 19.47
C ASP A 62 4.82 4.86 18.75
N VAL A 63 5.07 4.34 17.54
CA VAL A 63 6.15 4.81 16.66
C VAL A 63 5.91 6.24 16.17
N LEU A 64 4.70 6.57 15.74
CA LEU A 64 4.34 7.92 15.29
C LEU A 64 4.36 8.94 16.45
N ALA A 65 3.94 8.54 17.65
CA ALA A 65 4.06 9.33 18.85
C ALA A 65 5.54 9.59 19.23
N GLY A 66 6.44 8.67 18.85
CA GLY A 66 7.87 8.72 19.18
C GLY A 66 8.15 8.16 20.57
N GLU A 67 7.29 7.30 21.06
CA GLU A 67 7.41 6.62 22.34
C GLU A 67 8.33 5.41 22.26
N VAL A 68 8.44 4.80 21.07
CA VAL A 68 9.29 3.64 20.80
C VAL A 68 10.01 3.78 19.46
N ASP A 69 11.14 3.11 19.32
CA ASP A 69 11.82 2.99 18.03
C ASP A 69 11.03 2.03 17.11
N ILE A 70 11.04 2.33 15.81
CA ILE A 70 10.29 1.54 14.81
C ILE A 70 10.71 0.06 14.80
N SER A 71 11.99 -0.24 15.06
CA SER A 71 12.52 -1.61 15.15
C SER A 71 11.85 -2.44 16.24
N ASP A 72 11.42 -1.81 17.33
CA ASP A 72 10.76 -2.51 18.43
C ASP A 72 9.29 -2.88 18.12
N GLY A 73 8.67 -2.14 17.18
CA GLY A 73 7.30 -2.41 16.73
C GLY A 73 7.20 -3.38 15.57
N ILE A 74 8.31 -3.69 14.88
CA ILE A 74 8.29 -4.56 13.71
C ILE A 74 8.10 -6.02 14.13
N GLN A 75 7.18 -6.71 13.45
CA GLN A 75 6.89 -8.14 13.61
C GLN A 75 7.02 -8.84 12.25
N THR A 76 7.28 -10.15 12.25
CA THR A 76 7.37 -10.93 11.00
C THR A 76 6.04 -11.61 10.68
N SER A 77 5.52 -11.39 9.48
CA SER A 77 4.42 -12.19 8.91
C SER A 77 4.96 -13.56 8.50
N GLN A 78 4.72 -14.58 9.31
CA GLN A 78 5.25 -15.94 9.09
C GLN A 78 4.84 -16.52 7.73
N ALA A 79 3.58 -16.34 7.35
CA ALA A 79 3.06 -16.86 6.10
C ALA A 79 3.41 -15.99 4.89
N GLY A 80 3.58 -14.68 5.10
CA GLY A 80 3.94 -13.72 4.05
C GLY A 80 5.42 -13.65 3.77
N GLY A 81 6.26 -13.96 4.78
CA GLY A 81 7.72 -13.89 4.71
C GLY A 81 8.26 -12.46 4.65
N TYR A 82 7.44 -11.46 4.94
CA TYR A 82 7.81 -10.05 5.06
C TYR A 82 7.65 -9.57 6.50
N ASP A 83 8.30 -8.47 6.83
CA ASP A 83 8.13 -7.80 8.11
C ASP A 83 6.96 -6.81 8.06
N LEU A 84 6.33 -6.60 9.22
CA LEU A 84 5.13 -5.79 9.38
C LEU A 84 5.30 -4.82 10.54
N LEU A 85 5.03 -3.53 10.31
CA LEU A 85 4.70 -2.59 11.38
C LEU A 85 3.18 -2.58 11.52
N PRO A 86 2.63 -3.16 12.61
CA PRO A 86 1.20 -3.41 12.73
C PRO A 86 0.41 -2.18 13.20
N SER A 87 -0.90 -2.21 12.97
CA SER A 87 -1.89 -1.23 13.40
C SER A 87 -3.06 -1.86 14.15
N ASN A 88 -3.71 -1.06 14.98
CA ASN A 88 -4.97 -1.39 15.64
C ASN A 88 -5.88 -0.16 15.75
N GLY A 89 -7.03 -0.31 16.43
CA GLY A 89 -8.03 0.75 16.59
C GLY A 89 -7.56 1.99 17.34
N ASP A 90 -6.53 1.88 18.15
CA ASP A 90 -5.95 3.00 18.92
C ASP A 90 -5.38 4.07 17.98
N LEU A 91 -4.97 3.70 16.77
CA LEU A 91 -4.49 4.63 15.75
C LEU A 91 -5.55 5.69 15.36
N THR A 92 -6.83 5.47 15.68
CA THR A 92 -7.88 6.50 15.50
C THR A 92 -7.62 7.71 16.41
N ALA A 93 -7.14 7.50 17.63
CA ALA A 93 -6.78 8.58 18.55
C ALA A 93 -5.55 9.36 18.03
N ALA A 94 -4.64 8.68 17.34
CA ALA A 94 -3.44 9.30 16.75
C ALA A 94 -3.77 10.45 15.81
N GLU A 95 -4.89 10.43 15.09
CA GLU A 95 -5.27 11.53 14.19
C GLU A 95 -5.44 12.85 14.94
N VAL A 96 -5.90 12.81 16.19
CA VAL A 96 -6.03 13.99 17.05
C VAL A 96 -4.69 14.30 17.73
N GLU A 97 -4.03 13.32 18.30
CA GLU A 97 -2.76 13.48 19.03
C GLU A 97 -1.63 13.98 18.13
N LEU A 98 -1.53 13.47 16.92
CA LEU A 98 -0.54 13.91 15.93
C LEU A 98 -0.68 15.40 15.61
N LEU A 99 -1.90 15.98 15.69
CA LEU A 99 -2.11 17.41 15.40
C LEU A 99 -1.36 18.34 16.35
N GLU A 100 -1.10 17.90 17.57
CA GLU A 100 -0.38 18.65 18.60
C GLU A 100 1.14 18.46 18.51
N LEU A 101 1.62 17.48 17.75
CA LEU A 101 3.04 17.18 17.66
C LEU A 101 3.78 18.09 16.67
N LYS A 102 5.04 18.38 16.96
CA LYS A 102 5.96 19.00 16.00
C LYS A 102 6.28 18.03 14.86
N ASN A 103 6.41 18.57 13.64
CA ASN A 103 6.70 17.79 12.42
C ASN A 103 5.70 16.66 12.18
N LYS A 104 4.44 16.90 12.53
CA LYS A 104 3.33 15.94 12.48
C LYS A 104 3.15 15.25 11.13
N GLU A 105 3.48 15.93 10.04
CA GLU A 105 3.34 15.42 8.69
C GLU A 105 4.45 14.43 8.29
N SER A 106 5.57 14.39 9.03
CA SER A 106 6.78 13.65 8.67
C SER A 106 7.22 12.62 9.73
N ARG A 107 6.36 12.30 10.69
CA ARG A 107 6.67 11.37 11.79
C ARG A 107 7.07 9.99 11.26
N LEU A 108 6.27 9.42 10.35
CA LEU A 108 6.58 8.14 9.73
C LEU A 108 7.89 8.21 8.93
N ARG A 109 8.15 9.29 8.20
CA ARG A 109 9.39 9.46 7.45
C ARG A 109 10.62 9.45 8.36
N HIS A 110 10.54 10.09 9.51
CA HIS A 110 11.63 10.09 10.49
C HIS A 110 11.85 8.68 11.06
N ALA A 111 10.79 7.96 11.40
CA ALA A 111 10.92 6.59 11.88
C ALA A 111 11.53 5.65 10.82
N LEU A 112 11.07 5.72 9.57
CA LEU A 112 11.56 4.86 8.48
C LEU A 112 13.05 5.06 8.14
N ILE A 113 13.66 6.21 8.46
CA ILE A 113 15.08 6.46 8.24
C ILE A 113 15.95 5.42 8.97
N HIS A 114 15.51 4.95 10.14
CA HIS A 114 16.27 4.03 10.98
C HIS A 114 16.32 2.58 10.44
N VAL A 115 15.35 2.18 9.61
CA VAL A 115 15.23 0.81 9.12
C VAL A 115 15.28 0.66 7.59
N LYS A 116 15.22 1.75 6.84
CA LYS A 116 15.11 1.70 5.35
C LYS A 116 16.27 1.01 4.65
N ASP A 117 17.43 0.89 5.26
CA ASP A 117 18.58 0.22 4.67
C ASP A 117 18.56 -1.31 4.87
N ASP A 118 17.67 -1.79 5.74
CA ASP A 118 17.45 -3.22 5.98
C ASP A 118 16.53 -3.86 4.94
N TYR A 119 15.79 -3.03 4.18
CA TYR A 119 14.78 -3.48 3.22
C TYR A 119 15.13 -3.07 1.79
N ASP A 120 14.61 -3.84 0.83
CA ASP A 120 14.63 -3.49 -0.59
C ASP A 120 13.37 -2.69 -0.97
N PHE A 121 12.23 -3.02 -0.32
CA PHE A 121 10.95 -2.32 -0.49
C PHE A 121 10.26 -2.08 0.85
N ILE A 122 9.59 -0.93 0.96
CA ILE A 122 8.64 -0.63 2.04
C ILE A 122 7.29 -0.31 1.38
N ILE A 123 6.26 -1.03 1.78
CA ILE A 123 4.89 -0.83 1.30
C ILE A 123 4.07 -0.23 2.44
N ILE A 124 3.38 0.88 2.20
CA ILE A 124 2.54 1.55 3.19
C ILE A 124 1.08 1.38 2.78
N ASP A 125 0.29 0.70 3.59
CA ASP A 125 -1.16 0.57 3.41
C ASP A 125 -1.88 1.76 4.05
N CYS A 126 -2.73 2.45 3.31
CA CYS A 126 -3.41 3.67 3.75
C CYS A 126 -4.91 3.49 3.98
N PRO A 127 -5.48 4.23 4.97
CA PRO A 127 -6.94 4.34 5.09
C PRO A 127 -7.56 5.02 3.86
N PRO A 128 -8.88 4.92 3.67
CA PRO A 128 -9.57 5.57 2.54
C PRO A 128 -9.71 7.09 2.71
N SER A 129 -9.46 7.61 3.90
CA SER A 129 -9.60 9.04 4.21
C SER A 129 -8.33 9.82 3.87
N LEU A 130 -8.47 11.12 3.56
CA LEU A 130 -7.36 12.06 3.49
C LEU A 130 -7.10 12.64 4.89
N SER A 131 -6.54 11.84 5.77
CA SER A 131 -6.22 12.18 7.15
C SER A 131 -4.74 12.46 7.36
N MET A 132 -4.34 12.78 8.59
CA MET A 132 -2.93 12.95 8.96
C MET A 132 -2.12 11.65 8.73
N LEU A 133 -2.74 10.49 8.84
CA LEU A 133 -2.12 9.19 8.56
C LEU A 133 -1.76 9.05 7.07
N THR A 134 -2.68 9.42 6.19
CA THR A 134 -2.44 9.43 4.74
C THR A 134 -1.38 10.48 4.36
N ILE A 135 -1.39 11.65 4.99
CA ILE A 135 -0.34 12.67 4.79
C ILE A 135 1.03 12.12 5.19
N ASN A 136 1.17 11.49 6.36
CA ASN A 136 2.41 10.85 6.79
C ASN A 136 2.89 9.80 5.79
N SER A 137 1.99 8.98 5.26
CA SER A 137 2.30 7.96 4.27
C SER A 137 2.84 8.59 2.96
N LEU A 138 2.17 9.63 2.45
CA LEU A 138 2.58 10.33 1.22
C LEU A 138 3.88 11.14 1.39
N VAL A 139 4.11 11.70 2.58
CA VAL A 139 5.37 12.42 2.89
C VAL A 139 6.54 11.45 2.98
N SER A 140 6.30 10.20 3.33
CA SER A 140 7.34 9.20 3.58
C SER A 140 7.74 8.39 2.35
N CYS A 141 6.94 8.38 1.27
CA CYS A 141 7.16 7.49 0.14
C CYS A 141 7.83 8.16 -1.07
N ASP A 142 8.39 7.32 -1.96
CA ASP A 142 8.92 7.73 -3.26
C ASP A 142 7.82 7.79 -4.33
N GLY A 143 6.78 6.97 -4.19
CA GLY A 143 5.70 6.90 -5.16
C GLY A 143 4.41 6.30 -4.63
N VAL A 144 3.32 6.63 -5.31
CA VAL A 144 1.97 6.16 -4.99
C VAL A 144 1.51 5.12 -6.00
N ILE A 145 1.17 3.94 -5.53
CA ILE A 145 0.47 2.91 -6.29
C ILE A 145 -1.03 3.06 -6.02
N VAL A 146 -1.83 3.20 -7.06
CA VAL A 146 -3.27 3.44 -6.97
C VAL A 146 -4.06 2.23 -7.44
N PRO A 147 -4.54 1.36 -6.53
CA PRO A 147 -5.52 0.34 -6.88
C PRO A 147 -6.85 1.00 -7.23
N MET A 148 -7.45 0.58 -8.34
CA MET A 148 -8.64 1.22 -8.86
C MET A 148 -9.56 0.20 -9.52
N GLN A 149 -10.84 0.24 -9.18
CA GLN A 149 -11.88 -0.42 -9.95
C GLN A 149 -12.25 0.45 -11.15
N CYS A 150 -12.36 -0.16 -12.33
CA CYS A 150 -12.76 0.54 -13.55
C CYS A 150 -14.29 0.75 -13.57
N GLU A 151 -14.76 1.73 -12.80
CA GLU A 151 -16.16 2.12 -12.66
C GLU A 151 -16.35 3.59 -13.05
N TYR A 152 -17.61 4.05 -13.20
CA TYR A 152 -17.95 5.35 -13.72
C TYR A 152 -17.24 6.53 -13.03
N PHE A 153 -17.24 6.58 -11.70
CA PHE A 153 -16.60 7.66 -10.93
C PHE A 153 -15.10 7.47 -10.69
N ALA A 154 -14.48 6.50 -11.32
CA ALA A 154 -13.08 6.16 -11.07
C ALA A 154 -12.11 7.28 -11.48
N LEU A 155 -12.41 7.97 -12.59
CA LEU A 155 -11.58 9.08 -13.11
C LEU A 155 -11.65 10.33 -12.22
N GLU A 156 -12.82 10.63 -11.67
CA GLU A 156 -13.01 11.76 -10.76
C GLU A 156 -12.19 11.56 -9.47
N GLY A 157 -12.37 10.43 -8.80
CA GLY A 157 -11.60 10.13 -7.58
C GLY A 157 -10.08 10.04 -7.81
N LEU A 158 -9.65 9.63 -9.01
CA LEU A 158 -8.23 9.65 -9.38
C LEU A 158 -7.72 11.08 -9.54
N SER A 159 -8.50 11.98 -10.14
CA SER A 159 -8.14 13.38 -10.31
C SER A 159 -7.94 14.07 -8.96
N ASP A 160 -8.83 13.84 -8.00
CA ASP A 160 -8.73 14.39 -6.65
C ASP A 160 -7.47 13.87 -5.91
N LEU A 161 -7.17 12.58 -6.05
CA LEU A 161 -5.96 12.01 -5.49
C LEU A 161 -4.70 12.61 -6.12
N ILE A 162 -4.66 12.80 -7.43
CA ILE A 162 -3.54 13.45 -8.13
C ILE A 162 -3.36 14.88 -7.64
N GLY A 163 -4.44 15.63 -7.46
CA GLY A 163 -4.41 16.96 -6.87
C GLY A 163 -3.79 16.96 -5.46
N THR A 164 -4.12 15.97 -4.66
CA THR A 164 -3.54 15.78 -3.32
C THR A 164 -2.04 15.45 -3.40
N ILE A 165 -1.65 14.49 -4.24
CA ILE A 165 -0.24 14.13 -4.48
C ILE A 165 0.56 15.37 -4.88
N SER A 166 0.03 16.19 -5.78
CA SER A 166 0.68 17.43 -6.23
C SER A 166 0.90 18.43 -5.09
N LYS A 167 -0.11 18.64 -4.22
CA LYS A 167 0.00 19.53 -3.07
C LYS A 167 1.06 19.04 -2.07
N ILE A 168 1.08 17.74 -1.79
CA ILE A 168 2.07 17.13 -0.88
C ILE A 168 3.47 17.21 -1.50
N SER A 169 3.62 16.93 -2.80
CA SER A 169 4.88 17.02 -3.51
C SER A 169 5.49 18.42 -3.41
N GLN A 170 4.68 19.45 -3.62
CA GLN A 170 5.13 20.85 -3.57
C GLN A 170 5.57 21.31 -2.17
N ARG A 171 4.93 20.81 -1.10
CA ARG A 171 5.13 21.34 0.25
C ARG A 171 6.06 20.49 1.12
N PHE A 172 6.01 19.17 1.00
CA PHE A 172 6.61 18.26 1.97
C PHE A 172 7.54 17.20 1.37
N ASN A 173 7.26 16.73 0.13
CA ASN A 173 8.01 15.64 -0.48
C ASN A 173 8.19 15.85 -1.99
N PRO A 174 9.18 16.65 -2.43
CA PRO A 174 9.41 16.95 -3.86
C PRO A 174 9.67 15.73 -4.76
N LYS A 175 10.00 14.58 -4.17
CA LYS A 175 10.24 13.32 -4.90
C LYS A 175 8.97 12.52 -5.15
N LEU A 176 7.87 12.86 -4.46
CA LEU A 176 6.60 12.14 -4.55
C LEU A 176 6.04 12.21 -5.97
N LYS A 177 5.73 11.04 -6.51
CA LYS A 177 5.11 10.89 -7.84
C LYS A 177 4.00 9.85 -7.81
N LEU A 178 3.12 9.90 -8.81
CA LEU A 178 2.24 8.79 -9.12
C LEU A 178 3.08 7.69 -9.78
N GLU A 179 3.30 6.58 -9.06
CA GLU A 179 4.12 5.47 -9.53
C GLU A 179 3.40 4.58 -10.52
N GLY A 180 2.15 4.26 -10.20
CA GLY A 180 1.35 3.46 -11.10
C GLY A 180 -0.10 3.28 -10.69
N ILE A 181 -0.93 2.97 -11.68
CA ILE A 181 -2.34 2.65 -11.50
C ILE A 181 -2.52 1.17 -11.79
N VAL A 182 -3.05 0.41 -10.82
CA VAL A 182 -3.38 -1.00 -10.97
C VAL A 182 -4.90 -1.21 -11.00
N ARG A 183 -5.39 -1.80 -12.08
CA ARG A 183 -6.81 -2.16 -12.22
C ARG A 183 -7.09 -3.36 -11.32
N THR A 184 -8.06 -3.21 -10.41
CA THR A 184 -8.47 -4.25 -9.47
C THR A 184 -9.88 -4.73 -9.75
N MET A 185 -10.20 -5.95 -9.35
CA MET A 185 -11.49 -6.61 -9.60
C MET A 185 -11.92 -6.51 -11.07
N PHE A 186 -10.92 -6.53 -11.96
CA PHE A 186 -11.12 -6.32 -13.38
C PHE A 186 -11.77 -7.54 -14.03
N ASP A 187 -12.83 -7.30 -14.82
CA ASP A 187 -13.46 -8.28 -15.68
C ASP A 187 -13.43 -7.77 -17.13
N PRO A 188 -12.65 -8.40 -18.03
CA PRO A 188 -12.55 -7.96 -19.42
C PRO A 188 -13.85 -8.12 -20.23
N ARG A 189 -14.84 -8.86 -19.70
CA ARG A 189 -16.16 -9.02 -20.33
C ARG A 189 -17.08 -7.82 -20.06
N ASN A 190 -16.74 -6.98 -19.08
CA ASN A 190 -17.54 -5.82 -18.71
C ASN A 190 -17.18 -4.63 -19.64
N THR A 191 -18.13 -4.18 -20.44
CA THR A 191 -17.97 -3.08 -21.41
C THR A 191 -17.55 -1.78 -20.71
N LEU A 192 -18.20 -1.40 -19.59
CA LEU A 192 -17.86 -0.20 -18.85
C LEU A 192 -16.40 -0.23 -18.34
N SER A 193 -15.96 -1.39 -17.82
CA SER A 193 -14.57 -1.56 -17.36
C SER A 193 -13.56 -1.37 -18.50
N ASN A 194 -13.90 -1.80 -19.70
CA ASN A 194 -13.05 -1.62 -20.89
C ASN A 194 -13.04 -0.17 -21.36
N GLU A 195 -14.18 0.52 -21.36
CA GLU A 195 -14.28 1.95 -21.72
C GLU A 195 -13.47 2.82 -20.74
N VAL A 196 -13.65 2.60 -19.43
CA VAL A 196 -12.87 3.31 -18.40
C VAL A 196 -11.37 2.99 -18.55
N THR A 197 -11.00 1.74 -18.83
CA THR A 197 -9.61 1.36 -19.09
C THR A 197 -9.04 2.10 -20.30
N ALA A 198 -9.79 2.22 -21.40
CA ALA A 198 -9.35 2.94 -22.59
C ALA A 198 -9.10 4.43 -22.29
N GLN A 199 -9.98 5.06 -21.51
CA GLN A 199 -9.79 6.46 -21.08
C GLN A 199 -8.57 6.60 -20.17
N LEU A 200 -8.40 5.73 -19.18
CA LEU A 200 -7.22 5.72 -18.32
C LEU A 200 -5.93 5.56 -19.13
N THR A 201 -5.92 4.64 -20.09
CA THR A 201 -4.75 4.39 -20.96
C THR A 201 -4.43 5.61 -21.81
N LYS A 202 -5.45 6.31 -22.33
CA LYS A 202 -5.27 7.54 -23.10
C LYS A 202 -4.60 8.65 -22.28
N HIS A 203 -4.98 8.81 -21.00
CA HIS A 203 -4.49 9.89 -20.15
C HIS A 203 -3.22 9.53 -19.38
N PHE A 204 -3.07 8.29 -18.96
CA PHE A 204 -2.02 7.85 -18.05
C PHE A 204 -1.05 6.82 -18.65
N GLY A 205 -1.33 6.29 -19.84
CA GLY A 205 -0.46 5.45 -20.65
C GLY A 205 0.57 4.60 -19.89
N ARG A 206 1.80 5.11 -19.81
CA ARG A 206 2.93 4.42 -19.17
C ARG A 206 2.80 4.25 -17.65
N ILE A 207 1.95 5.05 -16.98
CA ILE A 207 1.73 4.94 -15.53
C ILE A 207 0.80 3.76 -15.21
N MET A 208 -0.04 3.34 -16.16
CA MET A 208 -0.86 2.15 -15.99
C MET A 208 0.00 0.88 -15.95
N TYR A 209 -0.20 0.05 -14.93
CA TYR A 209 0.35 -1.31 -14.97
C TYR A 209 -0.36 -2.16 -16.03
N GLN A 210 0.44 -2.95 -16.77
CA GLN A 210 -0.07 -3.91 -17.76
C GLN A 210 -0.92 -4.97 -17.07
N ILE A 211 -0.44 -5.45 -15.93
CA ILE A 211 -1.13 -6.45 -15.12
C ILE A 211 -2.39 -5.83 -14.50
N ALA A 212 -3.50 -6.54 -14.64
CA ALA A 212 -4.76 -6.26 -13.96
C ALA A 212 -5.07 -7.37 -12.96
N ILE A 213 -5.60 -7.02 -11.80
CA ILE A 213 -5.99 -7.98 -10.76
C ILE A 213 -7.46 -8.37 -11.00
N PRO A 214 -7.76 -9.63 -11.31
CA PRO A 214 -9.12 -10.06 -11.55
C PRO A 214 -9.92 -10.12 -10.25
N ARG A 215 -11.25 -10.06 -10.34
CA ARG A 215 -12.11 -10.44 -9.22
C ARG A 215 -11.83 -11.91 -8.89
N ASN A 216 -11.49 -12.19 -7.63
CA ASN A 216 -11.06 -13.52 -7.22
C ASN A 216 -11.48 -13.82 -5.78
N VAL A 217 -12.24 -14.89 -5.59
CA VAL A 217 -12.77 -15.31 -4.28
C VAL A 217 -11.62 -15.66 -3.31
N ARG A 218 -10.54 -16.29 -3.80
CA ARG A 218 -9.40 -16.66 -2.95
C ARG A 218 -8.70 -15.45 -2.33
N LEU A 219 -8.63 -14.32 -3.05
CA LEU A 219 -8.11 -13.07 -2.49
C LEU A 219 -9.03 -12.46 -1.41
N ALA A 220 -10.34 -12.72 -1.50
CA ALA A 220 -11.29 -12.25 -0.50
C ALA A 220 -11.30 -13.13 0.77
N GLU A 221 -11.08 -14.44 0.61
CA GLU A 221 -11.05 -15.41 1.71
C GLU A 221 -9.73 -15.36 2.51
N ALA A 222 -8.60 -15.22 1.81
CA ALA A 222 -7.25 -15.30 2.40
C ALA A 222 -7.05 -14.45 3.67
N PRO A 223 -7.50 -13.18 3.76
CA PRO A 223 -7.34 -12.37 4.97
C PRO A 223 -8.03 -12.93 6.21
N SER A 224 -9.16 -13.67 6.06
CA SER A 224 -9.83 -14.30 7.20
C SER A 224 -9.01 -15.45 7.82
N HIS A 225 -8.01 -15.94 7.10
CA HIS A 225 -7.03 -16.94 7.56
C HIS A 225 -5.68 -16.31 7.95
N GLY A 226 -5.56 -14.98 7.91
CA GLY A 226 -4.29 -14.29 8.16
C GLY A 226 -3.21 -14.59 7.11
N LEU A 227 -3.61 -14.87 5.87
CA LEU A 227 -2.70 -15.31 4.81
C LEU A 227 -2.74 -14.38 3.60
N PRO A 228 -1.60 -14.04 2.98
CA PRO A 228 -1.58 -13.50 1.64
C PRO A 228 -2.04 -14.55 0.61
N GLY A 229 -2.56 -14.09 -0.53
CA GLY A 229 -3.12 -14.98 -1.56
C GLY A 229 -2.15 -16.05 -2.05
N LEU A 230 -0.84 -15.75 -2.15
CA LEU A 230 0.20 -16.72 -2.53
C LEU A 230 0.37 -17.86 -1.51
N ALA A 231 0.19 -17.57 -0.22
CA ALA A 231 0.24 -18.59 0.83
C ALA A 231 -1.08 -19.37 0.92
N TYR A 232 -2.21 -18.70 0.69
CA TYR A 232 -3.53 -19.31 0.75
C TYR A 232 -3.82 -20.23 -0.45
N ASP A 233 -3.63 -19.72 -1.67
CA ASP A 233 -3.78 -20.47 -2.92
C ASP A 233 -2.86 -19.90 -4.01
N LYS A 234 -1.64 -20.44 -4.07
CA LYS A 234 -0.62 -20.00 -5.04
C LYS A 234 -0.97 -20.18 -6.51
N LYS A 235 -1.97 -21.01 -6.81
CA LYS A 235 -2.43 -21.25 -8.19
C LYS A 235 -3.61 -20.37 -8.58
N SER A 236 -4.19 -19.64 -7.64
CA SER A 236 -5.32 -18.76 -7.94
C SER A 236 -4.92 -17.65 -8.92
N LYS A 237 -5.86 -17.28 -9.80
CA LYS A 237 -5.64 -16.21 -10.77
C LYS A 237 -5.26 -14.89 -10.10
N GLY A 238 -5.81 -14.62 -8.91
CA GLY A 238 -5.51 -13.41 -8.14
C GLY A 238 -4.08 -13.40 -7.61
N ALA A 239 -3.62 -14.49 -7.01
CA ALA A 239 -2.24 -14.63 -6.52
C ALA A 239 -1.21 -14.50 -7.65
N LEU A 240 -1.45 -15.18 -8.78
CA LEU A 240 -0.59 -15.09 -9.97
C LEU A 240 -0.58 -13.68 -10.57
N ALA A 241 -1.69 -12.95 -10.52
CA ALA A 241 -1.75 -11.57 -11.00
C ALA A 241 -0.89 -10.64 -10.11
N TYR A 242 -0.91 -10.77 -8.78
CA TYR A 242 -0.03 -10.01 -7.90
C TYR A 242 1.44 -10.38 -8.08
N LEU A 243 1.74 -11.65 -8.30
CA LEU A 243 3.10 -12.07 -8.65
C LEU A 243 3.57 -11.40 -9.95
N GLY A 244 2.71 -11.36 -10.98
CA GLY A 244 2.97 -10.64 -12.23
C GLY A 244 3.17 -9.14 -12.03
N LEU A 245 2.36 -8.49 -11.16
CA LEU A 245 2.48 -7.07 -10.82
C LEU A 245 3.83 -6.79 -10.15
N ALA A 246 4.24 -7.60 -9.19
CA ALA A 246 5.55 -7.46 -8.55
C ALA A 246 6.69 -7.58 -9.58
N GLY A 247 6.60 -8.55 -10.50
CA GLY A 247 7.56 -8.69 -11.60
C GLY A 247 7.59 -7.47 -12.54
N GLU A 248 6.44 -6.84 -12.80
CA GLU A 248 6.37 -5.60 -13.59
C GLU A 248 7.01 -4.42 -12.86
N ILE A 249 6.74 -4.27 -11.55
CA ILE A 249 7.36 -3.23 -10.72
C ILE A 249 8.89 -3.39 -10.72
N LEU A 250 9.40 -4.60 -10.52
CA LEU A 250 10.83 -4.87 -10.51
C LEU A 250 11.51 -4.56 -11.86
N ARG A 251 10.83 -4.76 -12.98
CA ARG A 251 11.34 -4.37 -14.30
C ARG A 251 11.41 -2.86 -14.44
N ARG A 252 10.32 -2.14 -14.09
CA ARG A 252 10.27 -0.67 -14.16
C ARG A 252 11.36 -0.03 -13.31
N GLU A 253 11.61 -0.54 -12.10
CA GLU A 253 12.69 -0.04 -11.25
C GLU A 253 14.09 -0.26 -11.85
N ARG A 254 14.32 -1.40 -12.53
CA ARG A 254 15.59 -1.63 -13.24
C ARG A 254 15.80 -0.68 -14.42
N ASP A 255 14.73 -0.42 -15.18
CA ASP A 255 14.78 0.45 -16.35
C ASP A 255 15.01 1.93 -15.98
N LEU A 256 14.78 2.32 -14.72
CA LEU A 256 15.05 3.66 -14.18
C LEU A 256 16.52 3.83 -13.73
N ILE A 257 17.24 2.73 -13.51
CA ILE A 257 18.64 2.74 -13.04
C ILE A 257 19.61 2.68 -14.21
N ASN A 258 19.19 2.17 -15.37
CA ASN A 258 19.95 2.10 -16.62
C ASN A 258 19.67 3.30 -17.50
#